data_061b21e0c24f6b42154ba0f68610b65c
#
_entry.id   061b21e0c24f6b42154ba0f68610b65c
#
_cell.length_a   1.000
_cell.length_b   1.000
_cell.length_c   1.000
_cell.angle_alpha   90.00
_cell.angle_beta   90.00
_cell.angle_gamma   90.00
#
_symmetry.space_group_name_H-M   'P 1'
#
loop_
_entity.id
_entity.type
_entity.pdbx_description
1 polymer ?
#
loop_
_entity_poly.entity_id
_entity_poly.type
_entity_poly.pdbx_seq_one_letter_code
_entity_poly.pdbx_strand_id
1 'polypeptide(L)'
;MRKNGTLGAAGRLPATRVFLLSKEGTKPEGLPYGVRVPRDCAAHLPALVRQLYASKPKPEAARLSTRLITVHSPLGRSGKTTVAMGLAYTLAEKGAKTLFLSMDRLQSCNWLLGESRYLPDDYLRTFSPENASIADDLEGLVRRHGFYYIPPFSSPSLSLRIPKETYLHMATKLVEAHAYDCIVMDASCEFSSTVCKLMQASHNNVVIALQDANSSYKLNRMLVCLEDPFQEKFSYLCNLYRENVTDSRSALMKKTIGDRIIPYNPRLDGEQIVKAAADPAFANVMKELTAGMY
;
A
#
# COMPACT_ATOMS: atom_id res chain seq x y z
N MET A 1 0.87 -54.76 -23.98
CA MET A 1 -0.46 -54.60 -23.36
C MET A 1 -0.29 -54.28 -21.88
N ARG A 2 -0.40 -53.04 -21.46
CA ARG A 2 -0.57 -52.67 -20.07
C ARG A 2 -1.72 -51.67 -20.00
N LYS A 3 -2.69 -52.01 -19.20
CA LYS A 3 -4.02 -51.43 -19.05
C LYS A 3 -3.95 -49.94 -18.69
N ASN A 4 -4.76 -49.17 -19.38
CA ASN A 4 -5.15 -47.82 -18.99
C ASN A 4 -5.84 -47.87 -17.62
N GLY A 5 -5.14 -47.47 -16.58
CA GLY A 5 -5.74 -47.25 -15.29
C GLY A 5 -6.56 -45.97 -15.34
N THR A 6 -7.84 -46.11 -15.22
CA THR A 6 -8.82 -45.05 -15.08
C THR A 6 -8.48 -44.16 -13.87
N LEU A 7 -8.15 -42.91 -14.10
CA LEU A 7 -8.01 -41.86 -13.12
C LEU A 7 -9.40 -41.40 -12.58
N GLY A 8 -10.07 -42.33 -11.91
CA GLY A 8 -11.42 -42.12 -11.44
C GLY A 8 -11.52 -41.77 -9.96
N ALA A 9 -10.74 -40.89 -9.39
CA ALA A 9 -10.99 -40.38 -8.04
C ALA A 9 -10.20 -39.10 -7.67
N ALA A 10 -9.23 -38.66 -8.46
CA ALA A 10 -8.39 -37.52 -8.10
C ALA A 10 -9.08 -36.16 -8.30
N GLY A 11 -10.26 -36.10 -8.89
CA GLY A 11 -11.00 -34.87 -9.19
C GLY A 11 -11.83 -34.27 -8.04
N ARG A 12 -11.82 -34.89 -6.85
CA ARG A 12 -12.70 -34.47 -5.73
C ARG A 12 -12.01 -34.02 -4.45
N LEU A 13 -10.70 -33.86 -4.42
CA LEU A 13 -10.02 -33.34 -3.24
C LEU A 13 -9.68 -31.86 -3.43
N PRO A 14 -10.34 -30.97 -2.70
CA PRO A 14 -10.16 -29.51 -2.84
C PRO A 14 -8.87 -29.08 -2.16
N ALA A 15 -7.73 -29.34 -2.63
CA ALA A 15 -6.42 -28.80 -2.23
C ALA A 15 -5.23 -29.67 -2.67
N THR A 16 -5.44 -30.77 -3.40
CA THR A 16 -4.33 -31.63 -3.82
C THR A 16 -3.85 -31.20 -5.20
N ARG A 17 -2.61 -30.75 -5.31
CA ARG A 17 -1.96 -30.53 -6.59
C ARG A 17 -1.38 -31.86 -7.06
N VAL A 18 -1.80 -32.28 -8.24
CA VAL A 18 -1.30 -33.52 -8.85
C VAL A 18 -0.20 -33.15 -9.83
N PHE A 19 0.98 -33.74 -9.63
CA PHE A 19 2.10 -33.66 -10.57
C PHE A 19 2.14 -34.90 -11.42
N LEU A 20 2.09 -34.74 -12.73
CA LEU A 20 2.23 -35.85 -13.67
C LEU A 20 3.64 -35.81 -14.28
N LEU A 21 4.42 -36.84 -14.03
CA LEU A 21 5.69 -37.05 -14.70
C LEU A 21 5.44 -37.84 -15.98
N SER A 22 5.74 -37.24 -17.14
CA SER A 22 5.50 -37.86 -18.45
C SER A 22 6.81 -37.96 -19.24
N LYS A 23 6.98 -39.06 -19.97
CA LYS A 23 8.11 -39.21 -20.88
C LYS A 23 7.93 -38.48 -22.20
N GLU A 24 6.72 -38.16 -22.59
CA GLU A 24 6.38 -37.60 -23.89
C GLU A 24 5.47 -36.37 -23.76
N GLY A 25 5.65 -35.43 -24.68
CA GLY A 25 5.11 -34.07 -24.64
C GLY A 25 3.59 -33.90 -24.78
N THR A 26 2.74 -34.89 -24.50
CA THR A 26 1.27 -34.78 -24.63
C THR A 26 0.58 -34.32 -23.35
N LYS A 27 -0.27 -33.27 -23.46
CA LYS A 27 -1.05 -32.73 -22.35
C LYS A 27 -2.25 -33.65 -22.05
N PRO A 28 -2.47 -34.08 -20.80
CA PRO A 28 -3.71 -34.79 -20.46
C PRO A 28 -4.87 -33.78 -20.53
N GLU A 29 -5.92 -34.12 -21.26
CA GLU A 29 -7.15 -33.35 -21.30
C GLU A 29 -7.87 -33.40 -19.95
N GLY A 30 -8.37 -32.26 -19.47
CA GLY A 30 -9.27 -32.19 -18.32
C GLY A 30 -8.64 -31.79 -16.99
N LEU A 31 -7.35 -31.41 -16.91
CA LEU A 31 -6.75 -30.90 -15.68
C LEU A 31 -6.50 -29.39 -15.82
N PRO A 32 -7.04 -28.53 -14.92
CA PRO A 32 -6.91 -27.09 -15.03
C PRO A 32 -5.49 -26.57 -14.80
N TYR A 33 -4.65 -27.34 -14.07
CA TYR A 33 -3.25 -26.99 -13.84
C TYR A 33 -2.36 -28.23 -13.84
N GLY A 34 -1.31 -28.22 -14.64
CA GLY A 34 -0.28 -29.26 -14.65
C GLY A 34 1.07 -28.69 -15.09
N VAL A 35 2.10 -28.85 -14.27
CA VAL A 35 3.48 -28.57 -14.68
C VAL A 35 4.14 -29.87 -15.03
N ARG A 36 4.75 -29.92 -16.22
CA ARG A 36 5.51 -31.07 -16.70
C ARG A 36 6.97 -30.90 -16.32
N VAL A 37 7.49 -31.93 -15.71
CA VAL A 37 8.92 -32.00 -15.42
C VAL A 37 9.45 -33.22 -16.15
N PRO A 38 10.42 -33.08 -17.08
CA PRO A 38 11.12 -34.19 -17.65
C PRO A 38 11.79 -35.05 -16.57
N ARG A 39 11.86 -36.37 -16.75
CA ARG A 39 12.44 -37.27 -15.73
C ARG A 39 13.87 -36.94 -15.34
N ASP A 40 14.60 -36.31 -16.25
CA ASP A 40 16.01 -35.97 -16.07
C ASP A 40 16.21 -34.66 -15.24
N CYS A 41 15.12 -33.97 -14.85
CA CYS A 41 15.17 -32.69 -14.13
C CYS A 41 14.85 -32.84 -12.64
N ALA A 42 15.11 -34.00 -12.04
CA ALA A 42 14.89 -34.20 -10.59
C ALA A 42 15.63 -33.15 -9.73
N ALA A 43 16.77 -32.63 -10.20
CA ALA A 43 17.52 -31.55 -9.54
C ALA A 43 16.77 -30.21 -9.52
N HIS A 44 15.85 -29.95 -10.46
CA HIS A 44 15.08 -28.71 -10.56
C HIS A 44 13.70 -28.80 -9.87
N LEU A 45 13.30 -29.99 -9.41
CA LEU A 45 12.02 -30.23 -8.74
C LEU A 45 11.82 -29.31 -7.52
N PRO A 46 12.82 -29.09 -6.63
CA PRO A 46 12.66 -28.19 -5.48
C PRO A 46 12.40 -26.74 -5.89
N ALA A 47 13.03 -26.25 -6.96
CA ALA A 47 12.82 -24.89 -7.47
C ALA A 47 11.43 -24.73 -8.11
N LEU A 48 11.00 -25.69 -8.91
CA LEU A 48 9.66 -25.76 -9.50
C LEU A 48 8.56 -25.89 -8.45
N VAL A 49 8.79 -26.67 -7.40
CA VAL A 49 7.87 -26.79 -6.27
C VAL A 49 7.79 -25.44 -5.53
N ARG A 50 8.90 -24.75 -5.27
CA ARG A 50 8.90 -23.41 -4.68
C ARG A 50 8.14 -22.42 -5.55
N GLN A 51 8.34 -22.43 -6.85
CA GLN A 51 7.64 -21.56 -7.79
C GLN A 51 6.13 -21.84 -7.81
N LEU A 52 5.71 -23.09 -7.78
CA LEU A 52 4.30 -23.50 -7.72
C LEU A 52 3.65 -23.22 -6.36
N TYR A 53 4.41 -23.28 -5.27
CA TYR A 53 3.92 -22.89 -3.95
C TYR A 53 3.94 -21.38 -3.74
N ALA A 54 4.82 -20.63 -4.39
CA ALA A 54 4.78 -19.17 -4.44
C ALA A 54 3.56 -18.67 -5.23
N SER A 55 3.14 -19.40 -6.26
CA SER A 55 1.91 -19.13 -7.02
C SER A 55 0.66 -19.79 -6.43
N LYS A 56 0.55 -19.92 -5.09
CA LYS A 56 -0.73 -20.35 -4.50
C LYS A 56 -1.78 -19.31 -4.84
N PRO A 57 -2.83 -19.62 -5.61
CA PRO A 57 -4.02 -18.82 -5.53
C PRO A 57 -4.46 -18.87 -4.06
N LYS A 58 -4.60 -17.72 -3.39
CA LYS A 58 -5.40 -17.66 -2.16
C LYS A 58 -6.69 -18.42 -2.43
N PRO A 59 -7.20 -19.23 -1.47
CA PRO A 59 -8.53 -19.80 -1.63
C PRO A 59 -9.48 -18.66 -1.99
N GLU A 60 -10.40 -18.94 -2.87
CA GLU A 60 -11.45 -18.05 -3.38
C GLU A 60 -12.52 -17.74 -2.30
N ALA A 61 -12.10 -17.59 -1.04
CA ALA A 61 -12.81 -16.83 -0.04
C ALA A 61 -12.83 -15.41 -0.59
N ALA A 62 -14.03 -14.85 -0.80
CA ALA A 62 -14.31 -13.56 -1.39
C ALA A 62 -13.09 -12.61 -1.31
N ARG A 63 -12.35 -12.44 -2.41
CA ARG A 63 -11.23 -11.50 -2.46
C ARG A 63 -11.83 -10.14 -2.19
N LEU A 64 -11.70 -9.67 -0.96
CA LEU A 64 -11.98 -8.28 -0.64
C LEU A 64 -11.19 -7.46 -1.68
N SER A 65 -11.86 -6.59 -2.41
CA SER A 65 -11.22 -5.72 -3.38
C SER A 65 -10.12 -4.95 -2.66
N THR A 66 -8.91 -4.90 -3.25
CA THR A 66 -7.81 -4.10 -2.70
C THR A 66 -8.27 -2.68 -2.39
N ARG A 67 -8.12 -2.22 -1.16
CA ARG A 67 -8.47 -0.86 -0.75
C ARG A 67 -7.31 0.09 -0.99
N LEU A 68 -7.51 1.10 -1.83
CA LEU A 68 -6.57 2.20 -2.00
C LEU A 68 -6.93 3.33 -1.05
N ILE A 69 -5.99 3.72 -0.20
CA ILE A 69 -6.14 4.75 0.83
C ILE A 69 -5.10 5.84 0.52
N THR A 70 -5.55 7.07 0.29
CA THR A 70 -4.63 8.20 0.07
C THR A 70 -4.59 9.11 1.27
N VAL A 71 -3.40 9.40 1.77
CA VAL A 71 -3.14 10.37 2.84
C VAL A 71 -2.59 11.64 2.22
N HIS A 72 -3.24 12.76 2.44
CA HIS A 72 -2.84 14.04 1.86
C HIS A 72 -2.96 15.21 2.85
N SER A 73 -2.15 16.21 2.64
CA SER A 73 -2.27 17.55 3.24
C SER A 73 -1.67 18.57 2.28
N PRO A 74 -2.29 19.72 2.06
CA PRO A 74 -1.74 20.77 1.21
C PRO A 74 -0.54 21.51 1.86
N LEU A 75 0.03 20.92 2.90
CA LEU A 75 1.09 21.51 3.73
C LEU A 75 2.27 20.57 3.87
N GLY A 76 3.47 21.12 3.76
CA GLY A 76 4.68 20.47 4.23
C GLY A 76 4.68 20.36 5.76
N ARG A 77 5.40 19.38 6.30
CA ARG A 77 5.59 19.17 7.75
C ARG A 77 4.29 18.99 8.56
N SER A 78 3.21 18.58 7.91
CA SER A 78 1.93 18.26 8.58
C SER A 78 1.90 16.86 9.21
N GLY A 79 2.98 16.08 9.10
CA GLY A 79 3.05 14.71 9.59
C GLY A 79 2.38 13.67 8.66
N LYS A 80 2.17 13.98 7.39
CA LYS A 80 1.56 13.06 6.40
C LYS A 80 2.18 11.67 6.41
N THR A 81 3.50 11.61 6.24
CA THR A 81 4.24 10.35 6.16
C THR A 81 4.08 9.52 7.44
N THR A 82 4.15 10.18 8.62
CA THR A 82 3.94 9.52 9.91
C THR A 82 2.52 8.97 10.03
N VAL A 83 1.51 9.75 9.65
CA VAL A 83 0.10 9.30 9.66
C VAL A 83 -0.11 8.17 8.66
N ALA A 84 0.42 8.27 7.43
CA ALA A 84 0.29 7.24 6.41
C ALA A 84 0.95 5.92 6.85
N MET A 85 2.14 5.97 7.43
CA MET A 85 2.79 4.79 8.01
C MET A 85 2.03 4.25 9.23
N GLY A 86 1.49 5.13 10.08
CA GLY A 86 0.65 4.73 11.22
C GLY A 86 -0.60 3.96 10.78
N LEU A 87 -1.27 4.42 9.72
CA LEU A 87 -2.39 3.70 9.11
C LEU A 87 -1.94 2.34 8.56
N ALA A 88 -0.83 2.30 7.81
CA ALA A 88 -0.30 1.06 7.27
C ALA A 88 0.05 0.05 8.37
N TYR A 89 0.66 0.53 9.46
CA TYR A 89 1.01 -0.27 10.63
C TYR A 89 -0.26 -0.82 11.31
N THR A 90 -1.24 0.05 11.60
CA THR A 90 -2.49 -0.35 12.27
C THR A 90 -3.33 -1.32 11.43
N LEU A 91 -3.40 -1.14 10.11
CA LEU A 91 -4.06 -2.10 9.20
C LEU A 91 -3.35 -3.45 9.20
N ALA A 92 -2.01 -3.44 9.18
CA ALA A 92 -1.23 -4.68 9.24
C ALA A 92 -1.38 -5.41 10.58
N GLU A 93 -1.47 -4.70 11.71
CA GLU A 93 -1.79 -5.29 13.02
C GLU A 93 -3.18 -5.94 13.06
N LYS A 94 -4.14 -5.42 12.31
CA LYS A 94 -5.47 -6.04 12.12
C LYS A 94 -5.44 -7.25 11.18
N GLY A 95 -4.28 -7.63 10.63
CA GLY A 95 -4.08 -8.77 9.75
C GLY A 95 -4.17 -8.47 8.25
N ALA A 96 -4.39 -7.21 7.85
CA ALA A 96 -4.41 -6.83 6.44
C ALA A 96 -3.01 -6.89 5.82
N LYS A 97 -2.87 -7.52 4.65
CA LYS A 97 -1.65 -7.42 3.84
C LYS A 97 -1.55 -6.02 3.27
N THR A 98 -0.86 -5.13 3.97
CA THR A 98 -0.82 -3.69 3.68
C THR A 98 0.49 -3.28 3.02
N LEU A 99 0.41 -2.54 1.91
CA LEU A 99 1.54 -1.92 1.22
C LEU A 99 1.52 -0.40 1.44
N PHE A 100 2.62 0.15 1.93
CA PHE A 100 2.87 1.59 2.01
C PHE A 100 3.68 2.05 0.79
N LEU A 101 3.22 3.14 0.15
CA LEU A 101 3.89 3.79 -0.98
C LEU A 101 4.02 5.29 -0.71
N SER A 102 5.18 5.88 -0.96
CA SER A 102 5.41 7.31 -0.79
C SER A 102 5.68 8.00 -2.12
N MET A 103 4.98 9.13 -2.34
CA MET A 103 5.25 10.06 -3.46
C MET A 103 6.27 11.14 -3.06
N ASP A 104 6.83 11.08 -1.85
CA ASP A 104 7.84 12.04 -1.41
C ASP A 104 9.12 11.88 -2.23
N ARG A 105 9.60 12.99 -2.78
CA ARG A 105 10.81 13.01 -3.61
C ARG A 105 12.08 12.70 -2.84
N LEU A 106 12.14 13.06 -1.56
CA LEU A 106 13.30 12.83 -0.70
C LEU A 106 13.17 11.57 0.16
N GLN A 107 12.00 10.91 0.12
CA GLN A 107 11.70 9.60 0.69
C GLN A 107 12.31 9.35 2.08
N SER A 108 11.71 9.92 3.10
CA SER A 108 12.16 9.79 4.50
C SER A 108 11.80 8.46 5.16
N CYS A 109 11.22 7.50 4.42
CA CYS A 109 10.68 6.27 4.98
C CYS A 109 11.75 5.43 5.72
N ASN A 110 12.96 5.31 5.18
CA ASN A 110 14.03 4.57 5.84
C ASN A 110 14.35 5.11 7.22
N TRP A 111 14.38 6.43 7.37
CA TRP A 111 14.63 7.05 8.66
C TRP A 111 13.51 6.79 9.67
N LEU A 112 12.25 6.93 9.23
CA LEU A 112 11.09 6.65 10.09
C LEU A 112 10.96 5.16 10.47
N LEU A 113 11.46 4.26 9.62
CA LEU A 113 11.46 2.82 9.88
C LEU A 113 12.72 2.33 10.63
N GLY A 114 13.76 3.17 10.77
CA GLY A 114 15.06 2.74 11.29
C GLY A 114 15.78 1.75 10.38
N GLU A 115 15.53 1.84 9.06
CA GLU A 115 16.09 0.95 8.03
C GLU A 115 17.22 1.62 7.26
N SER A 116 18.11 0.80 6.71
CA SER A 116 19.25 1.27 5.88
C SER A 116 19.26 0.64 4.48
N ARG A 117 18.16 0.02 4.07
CA ARG A 117 18.05 -0.66 2.78
C ARG A 117 17.65 0.32 1.70
N TYR A 118 18.32 0.24 0.55
CA TYR A 118 18.06 1.08 -0.61
C TYR A 118 17.81 0.22 -1.84
N LEU A 119 17.08 0.77 -2.81
CA LEU A 119 16.93 0.17 -4.13
C LEU A 119 18.20 0.44 -4.95
N PRO A 120 18.72 -0.58 -5.67
CA PRO A 120 19.72 -0.38 -6.70
C PRO A 120 19.24 0.56 -7.81
N ASP A 121 20.18 1.33 -8.39
CA ASP A 121 19.88 2.35 -9.40
C ASP A 121 19.23 1.78 -10.67
N ASP A 122 19.56 0.54 -11.02
CA ASP A 122 19.04 -0.16 -12.21
C ASP A 122 17.52 -0.31 -12.20
N TYR A 123 16.90 -0.28 -11.02
CA TYR A 123 15.44 -0.38 -10.90
C TYR A 123 14.69 0.91 -11.24
N LEU A 124 15.38 2.02 -11.54
CA LEU A 124 14.70 3.25 -11.92
C LEU A 124 13.76 3.07 -13.13
N ARG A 125 14.15 2.23 -14.09
CA ARG A 125 13.32 1.92 -15.28
C ARG A 125 11.97 1.25 -14.95
N THR A 126 11.88 0.55 -13.82
CA THR A 126 10.61 -0.04 -13.35
C THR A 126 9.56 1.04 -13.06
N PHE A 127 10.02 2.22 -12.61
CA PHE A 127 9.16 3.33 -12.23
C PHE A 127 8.82 4.22 -13.43
N SER A 128 8.17 3.64 -14.44
CA SER A 128 7.66 4.34 -15.63
C SER A 128 6.13 4.23 -15.70
N PRO A 129 5.41 5.30 -16.12
CA PRO A 129 3.97 5.24 -16.34
C PRO A 129 3.56 4.33 -17.51
N GLU A 130 4.51 3.98 -18.40
CA GLU A 130 4.30 3.05 -19.52
C GLU A 130 4.56 1.58 -19.14
N ASN A 131 5.08 1.30 -17.94
CA ASN A 131 5.38 -0.06 -17.53
C ASN A 131 4.11 -0.85 -17.21
N ALA A 132 3.64 -1.65 -18.16
CA ALA A 132 2.43 -2.46 -18.01
C ALA A 132 2.55 -3.55 -16.93
N SER A 133 3.77 -4.03 -16.66
CA SER A 133 4.07 -5.10 -15.69
C SER A 133 4.50 -4.55 -14.33
N ILE A 134 4.27 -3.26 -14.05
CA ILE A 134 4.81 -2.60 -12.86
C ILE A 134 4.43 -3.31 -11.55
N ALA A 135 3.26 -3.91 -11.45
CA ALA A 135 2.83 -4.63 -10.24
C ALA A 135 3.70 -5.87 -9.98
N ASP A 136 4.01 -6.64 -11.03
CA ASP A 136 4.85 -7.84 -10.95
C ASP A 136 6.31 -7.46 -10.66
N ASP A 137 6.81 -6.44 -11.36
CA ASP A 137 8.20 -5.95 -11.19
C ASP A 137 8.45 -5.43 -9.77
N LEU A 138 7.43 -4.83 -9.13
CA LEU A 138 7.53 -4.33 -7.77
C LEU A 138 7.57 -5.45 -6.72
N GLU A 139 7.05 -6.64 -6.99
CA GLU A 139 7.01 -7.74 -6.02
C GLU A 139 8.41 -8.09 -5.48
N GLY A 140 9.42 -8.08 -6.35
CA GLY A 140 10.82 -8.32 -5.98
C GLY A 140 11.48 -7.19 -5.17
N LEU A 141 10.94 -5.98 -5.24
CA LEU A 141 11.48 -4.77 -4.63
C LEU A 141 10.92 -4.50 -3.24
N VAL A 142 9.72 -5.01 -2.96
CA VAL A 142 9.01 -4.78 -1.70
C VAL A 142 9.77 -5.41 -0.52
N ARG A 143 9.80 -4.69 0.59
CA ARG A 143 10.34 -5.14 1.88
C ARG A 143 9.26 -5.13 2.95
N ARG A 144 9.50 -5.79 4.07
CA ARG A 144 8.55 -5.89 5.19
C ARG A 144 9.15 -5.33 6.47
N HIS A 145 8.39 -4.45 7.11
CA HIS A 145 8.66 -3.89 8.43
C HIS A 145 7.33 -3.69 9.18
N GLY A 146 6.75 -4.79 9.68
CA GLY A 146 5.34 -4.79 10.14
C GLY A 146 4.36 -4.81 8.97
N PHE A 147 4.42 -3.81 8.11
CA PHE A 147 3.75 -3.71 6.80
C PHE A 147 4.74 -3.84 5.64
N TYR A 148 4.27 -3.88 4.41
CA TYR A 148 5.09 -3.90 3.21
C TYR A 148 5.38 -2.48 2.72
N TYR A 149 6.59 -2.23 2.22
CA TYR A 149 6.99 -0.92 1.66
C TYR A 149 8.03 -1.10 0.56
N ILE A 150 8.21 -0.06 -0.26
CA ILE A 150 9.28 0.02 -1.25
C ILE A 150 10.38 0.90 -0.67
N PRO A 151 11.62 0.40 -0.52
CA PRO A 151 12.75 1.22 -0.08
C PRO A 151 13.03 2.39 -1.03
N PRO A 152 13.58 3.50 -0.56
CA PRO A 152 14.02 4.59 -1.40
C PRO A 152 15.26 4.19 -2.23
N PHE A 153 15.55 4.93 -3.28
CA PHE A 153 16.82 4.82 -3.97
C PHE A 153 17.96 5.34 -3.09
N SER A 154 19.18 4.80 -3.29
CA SER A 154 20.39 5.26 -2.61
C SER A 154 20.71 6.73 -2.94
N SER A 155 20.44 7.13 -4.19
CA SER A 155 20.58 8.51 -4.65
C SER A 155 19.20 9.19 -4.75
N PRO A 156 18.93 10.26 -3.98
CA PRO A 156 17.68 11.01 -4.09
C PRO A 156 17.43 11.59 -5.49
N SER A 157 18.49 11.82 -6.27
CA SER A 157 18.38 12.31 -7.65
C SER A 157 17.59 11.35 -8.56
N LEU A 158 17.60 10.05 -8.26
CA LEU A 158 16.83 9.05 -9.00
C LEU A 158 15.34 9.18 -8.73
N SER A 159 14.95 9.41 -7.47
CA SER A 159 13.56 9.65 -7.10
C SER A 159 12.98 10.89 -7.78
N LEU A 160 13.82 11.93 -8.02
CA LEU A 160 13.40 13.13 -8.74
C LEU A 160 13.07 12.85 -10.23
N ARG A 161 13.61 11.78 -10.80
CA ARG A 161 13.41 11.39 -12.21
C ARG A 161 12.10 10.59 -12.41
N ILE A 162 11.47 10.11 -11.35
CA ILE A 162 10.18 9.37 -11.44
C ILE A 162 9.07 10.37 -11.78
N PRO A 163 8.37 10.21 -12.92
CA PRO A 163 7.20 11.03 -13.23
C PRO A 163 6.11 10.86 -12.16
N LYS A 164 5.37 11.93 -11.83
CA LYS A 164 4.29 11.86 -10.82
C LYS A 164 3.19 10.87 -11.24
N GLU A 165 2.92 10.80 -12.52
CA GLU A 165 1.92 9.92 -13.14
C GLU A 165 2.22 8.44 -12.86
N THR A 166 3.49 8.08 -12.70
CA THR A 166 3.92 6.71 -12.35
C THR A 166 3.25 6.24 -11.05
N TYR A 167 3.10 7.11 -10.05
CA TYR A 167 2.49 6.71 -8.78
C TYR A 167 1.00 6.39 -8.92
N LEU A 168 0.27 7.13 -9.76
CA LEU A 168 -1.12 6.82 -10.05
C LEU A 168 -1.22 5.50 -10.84
N HIS A 169 -0.39 5.33 -11.87
CA HIS A 169 -0.31 4.08 -12.64
C HIS A 169 0.00 2.88 -11.75
N MET A 170 1.02 3.00 -10.91
CA MET A 170 1.43 1.97 -9.95
C MET A 170 0.28 1.60 -8.99
N ALA A 171 -0.39 2.61 -8.40
CA ALA A 171 -1.53 2.37 -7.51
C ALA A 171 -2.66 1.62 -8.24
N THR A 172 -3.00 2.02 -9.46
CA THR A 172 -4.03 1.38 -10.28
C THR A 172 -3.67 -0.08 -10.57
N LYS A 173 -2.45 -0.33 -11.05
CA LYS A 173 -1.99 -1.69 -11.38
C LYS A 173 -1.92 -2.61 -10.16
N LEU A 174 -1.51 -2.10 -9.01
CA LEU A 174 -1.48 -2.86 -7.77
C LEU A 174 -2.89 -3.18 -7.23
N VAL A 175 -3.86 -2.27 -7.44
CA VAL A 175 -5.28 -2.54 -7.14
C VAL A 175 -5.82 -3.64 -8.06
N GLU A 176 -5.58 -3.55 -9.36
CA GLU A 176 -5.98 -4.56 -10.35
C GLU A 176 -5.37 -5.94 -10.07
N ALA A 177 -4.11 -5.98 -9.62
CA ALA A 177 -3.40 -7.22 -9.32
C ALA A 177 -3.91 -7.92 -8.04
N HIS A 178 -4.67 -7.25 -7.17
CA HIS A 178 -5.18 -7.78 -5.90
C HIS A 178 -4.09 -8.44 -5.03
N ALA A 179 -2.85 -7.93 -5.11
CA ALA A 179 -1.70 -8.48 -4.40
C ALA A 179 -1.68 -8.12 -2.91
N TYR A 180 -2.41 -7.06 -2.53
CA TYR A 180 -2.53 -6.53 -1.18
C TYR A 180 -4.00 -6.32 -0.81
N ASP A 181 -4.30 -6.41 0.48
CA ASP A 181 -5.63 -6.09 0.99
C ASP A 181 -5.82 -4.56 1.06
N CYS A 182 -4.76 -3.84 1.48
CA CYS A 182 -4.74 -2.38 1.54
C CYS A 182 -3.46 -1.81 0.91
N ILE A 183 -3.60 -0.68 0.22
CA ILE A 183 -2.49 0.13 -0.27
C ILE A 183 -2.64 1.52 0.34
N VAL A 184 -1.67 1.96 1.14
CA VAL A 184 -1.63 3.29 1.73
C VAL A 184 -0.65 4.16 0.97
N MET A 185 -1.17 5.19 0.31
CA MET A 185 -0.40 6.13 -0.49
C MET A 185 -0.14 7.43 0.31
N ASP A 186 1.12 7.69 0.64
CA ASP A 186 1.58 8.98 1.18
C ASP A 186 1.74 9.96 0.03
N ALA A 187 0.71 10.75 -0.24
CA ALA A 187 0.69 11.69 -1.34
C ALA A 187 1.59 12.90 -1.06
N SER A 188 2.20 13.45 -2.11
CA SER A 188 3.03 14.64 -1.99
C SER A 188 2.22 15.83 -1.43
N CYS A 189 2.89 16.80 -0.79
CA CYS A 189 2.22 18.01 -0.31
C CYS A 189 1.80 18.98 -1.44
N GLU A 190 2.33 18.78 -2.64
CA GLU A 190 1.92 19.52 -3.81
C GLU A 190 0.56 19.01 -4.29
N PHE A 191 -0.43 19.90 -4.26
CA PHE A 191 -1.76 19.59 -4.77
C PHE A 191 -1.77 19.71 -6.31
N SER A 192 -1.45 18.61 -6.98
CA SER A 192 -1.36 18.49 -8.44
C SER A 192 -2.55 17.73 -9.02
N SER A 193 -2.70 17.78 -10.35
CA SER A 193 -3.72 16.98 -11.06
C SER A 193 -3.56 15.48 -10.79
N THR A 194 -2.35 14.99 -10.65
CA THR A 194 -2.07 13.58 -10.31
C THR A 194 -2.58 13.23 -8.91
N VAL A 195 -2.36 14.13 -7.92
CA VAL A 195 -2.89 13.92 -6.56
C VAL A 195 -4.42 13.96 -6.56
N CYS A 196 -5.06 14.89 -7.30
CA CYS A 196 -6.52 14.89 -7.44
C CYS A 196 -7.05 13.59 -8.02
N LYS A 197 -6.46 13.11 -9.13
CA LYS A 197 -6.85 11.82 -9.75
C LYS A 197 -6.64 10.65 -8.80
N LEU A 198 -5.54 10.64 -8.04
CA LEU A 198 -5.27 9.62 -7.02
C LEU A 198 -6.35 9.62 -5.94
N MET A 199 -6.72 10.80 -5.42
CA MET A 199 -7.79 10.94 -4.42
C MET A 199 -9.16 10.52 -4.98
N GLN A 200 -9.43 10.80 -6.26
CA GLN A 200 -10.66 10.34 -6.94
C GLN A 200 -10.70 8.82 -7.07
N ALA A 201 -9.59 8.20 -7.43
CA ALA A 201 -9.46 6.75 -7.58
C ALA A 201 -9.43 6.01 -6.23
N SER A 202 -9.16 6.69 -5.13
CA SER A 202 -9.05 6.09 -3.80
C SER A 202 -10.41 5.72 -3.21
N HIS A 203 -10.43 4.58 -2.53
CA HIS A 203 -11.58 4.12 -1.76
C HIS A 203 -11.75 4.95 -0.47
N ASN A 204 -10.62 5.37 0.12
CA ASN A 204 -10.60 6.23 1.30
C ASN A 204 -9.55 7.33 1.13
N ASN A 205 -9.87 8.52 1.60
CA ASN A 205 -8.94 9.65 1.64
C ASN A 205 -8.82 10.16 3.08
N VAL A 206 -7.60 10.26 3.58
CA VAL A 206 -7.31 10.85 4.88
C VAL A 206 -6.65 12.21 4.67
N VAL A 207 -7.34 13.27 5.06
CA VAL A 207 -6.89 14.64 4.87
C VAL A 207 -6.44 15.23 6.21
N ILE A 208 -5.18 15.65 6.26
CA ILE A 208 -4.59 16.22 7.48
C ILE A 208 -4.72 17.72 7.48
N ALA A 209 -5.39 18.24 8.49
CA ALA A 209 -5.46 19.64 8.83
C ALA A 209 -4.46 19.99 9.93
N LEU A 210 -4.03 21.26 9.98
CA LEU A 210 -3.38 21.85 11.13
C LEU A 210 -4.27 22.98 11.68
N GLN A 211 -4.01 23.42 12.90
CA GLN A 211 -4.86 24.40 13.57
C GLN A 211 -4.61 25.87 13.18
N ASP A 212 -3.47 26.17 12.53
CA ASP A 212 -3.09 27.55 12.19
C ASP A 212 -3.87 28.12 10.99
N ALA A 213 -3.89 29.46 10.87
CA ALA A 213 -4.67 30.17 9.86
C ALA A 213 -4.23 29.88 8.42
N ASN A 214 -2.92 29.78 8.15
CA ASN A 214 -2.41 29.47 6.81
C ASN A 214 -2.81 28.06 6.37
N SER A 215 -2.73 27.11 7.29
CA SER A 215 -3.18 25.73 7.07
C SER A 215 -4.65 25.66 6.71
N SER A 216 -5.49 26.36 7.48
CA SER A 216 -6.93 26.45 7.24
C SER A 216 -7.24 27.09 5.89
N TYR A 217 -6.51 28.15 5.53
CA TYR A 217 -6.69 28.81 4.23
C TYR A 217 -6.35 27.86 3.07
N LYS A 218 -5.18 27.21 3.11
CA LYS A 218 -4.76 26.25 2.06
C LYS A 218 -5.69 25.06 1.97
N LEU A 219 -6.12 24.51 3.10
CA LEU A 219 -7.10 23.42 3.13
C LEU A 219 -8.40 23.82 2.45
N ASN A 220 -8.96 24.98 2.79
CA ASN A 220 -10.18 25.48 2.16
C ASN A 220 -10.02 25.67 0.65
N ARG A 221 -8.86 26.19 0.19
CA ARG A 221 -8.56 26.28 -1.25
C ARG A 221 -8.51 24.93 -1.94
N MET A 222 -7.95 23.91 -1.29
CA MET A 222 -7.92 22.53 -1.80
C MET A 222 -9.34 21.95 -1.88
N LEU A 223 -10.16 22.13 -0.84
CA LEU A 223 -11.52 21.58 -0.79
C LEU A 223 -12.40 22.06 -1.93
N VAL A 224 -12.23 23.33 -2.35
CA VAL A 224 -12.97 23.88 -3.51
C VAL A 224 -12.62 23.19 -4.83
N CYS A 225 -11.44 22.56 -4.91
CA CYS A 225 -11.00 21.84 -6.11
C CYS A 225 -11.40 20.36 -6.12
N LEU A 226 -11.95 19.85 -5.02
CA LEU A 226 -12.40 18.47 -4.92
C LEU A 226 -13.89 18.37 -5.21
N GLU A 227 -14.25 17.33 -5.95
CA GLU A 227 -15.64 16.95 -6.15
C GLU A 227 -16.16 16.29 -4.87
N ASP A 228 -17.18 16.87 -4.24
CA ASP A 228 -17.79 16.42 -3.00
C ASP A 228 -16.77 15.98 -1.90
N PRO A 229 -16.00 16.93 -1.33
CA PRO A 229 -14.93 16.60 -0.35
C PRO A 229 -15.44 16.10 1.00
N PHE A 230 -16.77 16.15 1.24
CA PHE A 230 -17.38 15.70 2.49
C PHE A 230 -18.14 14.36 2.39
N GLN A 231 -18.04 13.68 1.25
CA GLN A 231 -18.58 12.33 1.10
C GLN A 231 -17.86 11.32 2.02
N GLU A 232 -18.48 10.17 2.26
CA GLU A 232 -18.02 9.14 3.21
C GLU A 232 -16.58 8.65 2.98
N LYS A 233 -16.07 8.71 1.76
CA LYS A 233 -14.69 8.33 1.47
C LYS A 233 -13.64 9.32 1.99
N PHE A 234 -14.03 10.50 2.50
CA PHE A 234 -13.12 11.49 3.06
C PHE A 234 -13.17 11.48 4.58
N SER A 235 -12.03 11.27 5.20
CA SER A 235 -11.81 11.41 6.64
C SER A 235 -10.84 12.54 6.91
N TYR A 236 -11.14 13.36 7.90
CA TYR A 236 -10.32 14.50 8.29
C TYR A 236 -9.78 14.29 9.70
N LEU A 237 -8.52 14.68 9.93
CA LEU A 237 -7.93 14.75 11.25
C LEU A 237 -7.15 16.06 11.43
N CYS A 238 -7.00 16.50 12.68
CA CYS A 238 -6.07 17.57 13.03
C CYS A 238 -4.82 16.96 13.66
N ASN A 239 -3.66 17.21 13.05
CA ASN A 239 -2.39 16.74 13.58
C ASN A 239 -1.61 17.90 14.23
N LEU A 240 -0.66 17.55 15.11
CA LEU A 240 0.24 18.47 15.78
C LEU A 240 -0.51 19.58 16.57
N TYR A 241 -1.65 19.24 17.12
CA TYR A 241 -2.50 20.18 17.85
C TYR A 241 -1.82 20.65 19.14
N ARG A 242 -1.90 21.94 19.42
CA ARG A 242 -1.35 22.58 20.63
C ARG A 242 -2.43 23.40 21.32
N GLU A 243 -2.74 23.10 22.56
CA GLU A 243 -3.79 23.78 23.34
C GLU A 243 -3.51 25.29 23.52
N ASN A 244 -2.24 25.67 23.60
CA ASN A 244 -1.80 27.06 23.81
C ASN A 244 -1.71 27.88 22.51
N VAL A 245 -2.13 27.33 21.36
CA VAL A 245 -2.14 28.02 20.07
C VAL A 245 -3.58 28.23 19.61
N THR A 246 -3.88 29.40 19.07
CA THR A 246 -5.21 29.70 18.54
C THR A 246 -5.62 28.72 17.44
N ASP A 247 -6.79 28.14 17.61
CA ASP A 247 -7.37 27.24 16.63
C ASP A 247 -8.16 28.01 15.57
N SER A 248 -7.53 28.25 14.43
CA SER A 248 -8.08 28.99 13.28
C SER A 248 -8.88 28.13 12.29
N ARG A 249 -9.14 26.86 12.61
CA ARG A 249 -9.98 26.01 11.76
C ARG A 249 -11.42 26.54 11.72
N SER A 250 -12.10 26.42 10.57
CA SER A 250 -13.51 26.79 10.46
C SER A 250 -14.40 25.91 11.36
N ALA A 251 -15.57 26.42 11.75
CA ALA A 251 -16.54 25.68 12.56
C ALA A 251 -16.95 24.34 11.87
N LEU A 252 -17.12 24.37 10.55
CA LEU A 252 -17.40 23.16 9.77
C LEU A 252 -16.25 22.15 9.91
N MET A 253 -15.00 22.59 9.75
CA MET A 253 -13.85 21.69 9.83
C MET A 253 -13.66 21.13 11.25
N LYS A 254 -13.89 21.93 12.31
CA LYS A 254 -13.88 21.46 13.70
C LYS A 254 -14.93 20.36 13.91
N LYS A 255 -16.14 20.56 13.39
CA LYS A 255 -17.22 19.58 13.46
C LYS A 255 -16.89 18.30 12.68
N THR A 256 -16.33 18.43 11.47
CA THR A 256 -15.98 17.29 10.60
C THR A 256 -14.84 16.45 11.17
N ILE A 257 -13.85 17.08 11.80
CA ILE A 257 -12.73 16.40 12.46
C ILE A 257 -13.20 15.70 13.74
N GLY A 258 -14.07 16.34 14.54
CA GLY A 258 -14.49 15.81 15.83
C GLY A 258 -13.30 15.54 16.74
N ASP A 259 -13.26 14.32 17.29
CA ASP A 259 -12.23 13.86 18.23
C ASP A 259 -10.94 13.35 17.57
N ARG A 260 -10.87 13.35 16.23
CA ARG A 260 -9.67 12.94 15.49
C ARG A 260 -8.57 14.00 15.54
N ILE A 261 -8.10 14.25 16.76
CA ILE A 261 -7.06 15.23 17.07
C ILE A 261 -5.84 14.50 17.62
N ILE A 262 -4.70 14.71 16.98
CA ILE A 262 -3.40 14.21 17.45
C ILE A 262 -2.65 15.39 18.06
N PRO A 263 -2.44 15.40 19.38
CA PRO A 263 -1.68 16.45 20.05
C PRO A 263 -0.21 16.47 19.58
N TYR A 264 0.40 17.63 19.57
CA TYR A 264 1.84 17.74 19.40
C TYR A 264 2.55 17.12 20.61
N ASN A 265 3.34 16.08 20.36
CA ASN A 265 4.17 15.45 21.36
C ASN A 265 5.65 15.64 20.99
N PRO A 266 6.41 16.51 21.68
CA PRO A 266 7.82 16.77 21.33
C PRO A 266 8.71 15.52 21.50
N ARG A 267 8.28 14.52 22.26
CA ARG A 267 9.01 13.25 22.42
C ARG A 267 8.92 12.35 21.18
N LEU A 268 7.97 12.66 20.28
CA LEU A 268 7.79 11.91 19.03
C LEU A 268 8.37 12.68 17.83
N ASP A 269 8.86 13.89 18.05
CA ASP A 269 9.45 14.69 16.97
C ASP A 269 10.76 14.03 16.53
N GLY A 270 10.77 13.59 15.29
CA GLY A 270 11.92 12.87 14.75
C GLY A 270 12.02 11.39 15.11
N GLU A 271 11.05 10.80 15.73
CA GLU A 271 11.11 9.38 16.15
C GLU A 271 10.59 8.40 15.10
N GLN A 272 11.01 7.16 15.25
CA GLN A 272 10.55 6.05 14.40
C GLN A 272 9.06 5.78 14.57
N ILE A 273 8.44 5.25 13.51
CA ILE A 273 6.99 4.99 13.46
C ILE A 273 6.48 4.11 14.61
N VAL A 274 7.28 3.15 15.07
CA VAL A 274 6.92 2.25 16.18
C VAL A 274 6.66 3.05 17.47
N LYS A 275 7.46 4.09 17.74
CA LYS A 275 7.25 4.96 18.91
C LYS A 275 6.00 5.83 18.74
N ALA A 276 5.75 6.35 17.54
CA ALA A 276 4.52 7.08 17.26
C ALA A 276 3.29 6.20 17.40
N ALA A 277 3.33 4.97 16.90
CA ALA A 277 2.25 3.99 17.02
C ALA A 277 1.97 3.54 18.46
N ALA A 278 2.97 3.63 19.35
CA ALA A 278 2.81 3.35 20.76
C ALA A 278 2.23 4.54 21.56
N ASP A 279 2.18 5.75 20.99
CA ASP A 279 1.53 6.91 21.63
C ASP A 279 0.00 6.71 21.64
N PRO A 280 -0.67 6.78 22.82
CA PRO A 280 -2.09 6.48 22.92
C PRO A 280 -2.98 7.41 22.09
N ALA A 281 -2.66 8.70 22.01
CA ALA A 281 -3.45 9.67 21.25
C ALA A 281 -3.34 9.40 19.75
N PHE A 282 -2.14 9.13 19.25
CA PHE A 282 -1.92 8.75 17.87
C PHE A 282 -2.60 7.42 17.55
N ALA A 283 -2.38 6.39 18.36
CA ALA A 283 -2.93 5.06 18.18
C ALA A 283 -4.47 5.04 18.12
N ASN A 284 -5.13 5.82 19.00
CA ASN A 284 -6.58 5.90 19.03
C ASN A 284 -7.14 6.50 17.73
N VAL A 285 -6.55 7.58 17.22
CA VAL A 285 -6.97 8.18 15.95
C VAL A 285 -6.73 7.21 14.78
N MET A 286 -5.61 6.49 14.76
CA MET A 286 -5.34 5.48 13.71
C MET A 286 -6.35 4.33 13.76
N LYS A 287 -6.71 3.84 14.95
CA LYS A 287 -7.74 2.79 15.13
C LYS A 287 -9.11 3.25 14.64
N GLU A 288 -9.51 4.49 14.98
CA GLU A 288 -10.78 5.07 14.51
C GLU A 288 -10.81 5.17 12.98
N LEU A 289 -9.78 5.78 12.38
CA LEU A 289 -9.70 5.94 10.92
C LEU A 289 -9.74 4.60 10.19
N THR A 290 -9.12 3.56 10.73
CA THR A 290 -9.06 2.24 10.10
C THR A 290 -10.26 1.33 10.42
N ALA A 291 -11.23 1.75 11.23
CA ALA A 291 -12.37 0.93 11.63
C ALA A 291 -13.28 0.52 10.44
N GLY A 292 -13.39 1.38 9.42
CA GLY A 292 -14.19 1.13 8.22
C GLY A 292 -13.37 0.84 6.95
N MET A 293 -12.05 0.66 7.06
CA MET A 293 -11.17 0.53 5.88
C MET A 293 -10.82 -0.93 5.55
N TYR A 294 -11.06 -1.86 6.48
CA TYR A 294 -10.73 -3.29 6.33
C TYR A 294 -11.70 -4.17 7.13
#